data_31d1b66828d1c77e29e4e710330cf0db
#
_entry.id   31d1b66828d1c77e29e4e710330cf0db
#
_cell.length_a   1.000
_cell.length_b   1.000
_cell.length_c   1.000
_cell.angle_alpha   90.00
_cell.angle_beta   90.00
_cell.angle_gamma   90.00
#
_symmetry.space_group_name_H-M   'P 1'
#
loop_
_entity.id
_entity.type
_entity.pdbx_description
1 polymer ?
#
loop_
_entity_poly.entity_id
_entity_poly.type
_entity_poly.pdbx_seq_one_letter_code
_entity_poly.pdbx_strand_id
1 'polypeptide(L)'
;MSIVKFYRGDPKNAPKTTQGAHLGANAIITCNGKLLLEKRRDSDTWGLVGGGVKNYEEPIDAIAREVKEELGIRIPKDKFRKLAVYGEPGRIAAYCDGSVWRMVVVVFGLELEKEPEIIISAESRDMRFFSKEEIKNIDIVITHSDIVEDWFTNKE
;
A
#
# COMPACT_ATOMS: atom_id res chain seq x y z
N MET A 1 10.90 9.59 -13.71
CA MET A 1 9.71 10.43 -13.83
C MET A 1 8.49 9.68 -13.30
N SER A 2 7.72 10.31 -12.42
CA SER A 2 6.49 9.70 -11.89
C SER A 2 5.39 9.73 -12.93
N ILE A 3 4.64 8.62 -13.04
CA ILE A 3 3.47 8.52 -13.92
C ILE A 3 2.16 8.73 -13.14
N VAL A 4 2.26 8.85 -11.82
CA VAL A 4 1.13 9.12 -10.94
C VAL A 4 1.57 10.10 -9.86
N LYS A 5 0.70 11.02 -9.48
CA LYS A 5 0.94 11.97 -8.41
C LYS A 5 -0.10 11.76 -7.33
N PHE A 6 0.36 11.58 -6.10
CA PHE A 6 -0.51 11.30 -4.96
C PHE A 6 -0.67 12.54 -4.07
N TYR A 7 -1.86 12.69 -3.51
CA TYR A 7 -2.22 13.78 -2.60
C TYR A 7 -2.94 13.21 -1.40
N ARG A 8 -2.80 13.91 -0.28
CA ARG A 8 -3.57 13.61 0.93
C ARG A 8 -3.67 14.90 1.75
N GLY A 9 -4.88 15.21 2.23
CA GLY A 9 -5.08 16.38 3.06
C GLY A 9 -6.41 17.05 2.79
N ASP A 10 -6.42 18.37 2.77
CA ASP A 10 -7.63 19.15 2.56
C ASP A 10 -8.19 18.90 1.16
N PRO A 11 -9.40 18.30 1.04
CA PRO A 11 -10.00 18.03 -0.25
C PRO A 11 -10.25 19.27 -1.10
N LYS A 12 -10.32 20.46 -0.49
CA LYS A 12 -10.49 21.70 -1.24
C LYS A 12 -9.26 22.07 -2.06
N ASN A 13 -8.08 21.60 -1.64
CA ASN A 13 -6.80 21.89 -2.28
C ASN A 13 -6.31 20.75 -3.15
N ALA A 14 -7.01 19.61 -3.15
CA ALA A 14 -6.66 18.47 -3.98
C ALA A 14 -7.27 18.62 -5.38
N PRO A 15 -6.69 17.97 -6.39
CA PRO A 15 -7.31 17.93 -7.72
C PRO A 15 -8.71 17.33 -7.62
N LYS A 16 -9.63 17.85 -8.41
CA LYS A 16 -10.99 17.30 -8.47
C LYS A 16 -10.95 15.93 -9.14
N THR A 17 -11.68 14.97 -8.56
CA THR A 17 -11.77 13.64 -9.13
C THR A 17 -12.55 13.68 -10.45
N THR A 18 -12.03 12.99 -11.45
CA THR A 18 -12.68 12.81 -12.74
C THR A 18 -13.37 11.46 -12.85
N GLN A 19 -12.92 10.52 -12.01
CA GLN A 19 -13.48 9.19 -11.89
C GLN A 19 -14.11 9.03 -10.52
N GLY A 20 -14.62 7.88 -10.21
CA GLY A 20 -15.13 7.60 -8.87
C GLY A 20 -14.02 7.24 -7.91
N ALA A 21 -14.36 6.46 -6.89
CA ALA A 21 -13.39 5.94 -5.94
C ALA A 21 -12.70 4.71 -6.51
N HIS A 22 -11.41 4.60 -6.25
CA HIS A 22 -10.62 3.41 -6.58
C HIS A 22 -10.40 2.64 -5.28
N LEU A 23 -10.84 1.39 -5.24
CA LEU A 23 -10.69 0.54 -4.07
C LEU A 23 -9.39 -0.26 -4.19
N GLY A 24 -8.53 -0.11 -3.19
CA GLY A 24 -7.29 -0.86 -3.09
C GLY A 24 -7.25 -1.70 -1.82
N ALA A 25 -6.40 -2.72 -1.83
CA ALA A 25 -6.10 -3.53 -0.67
C ALA A 25 -4.60 -3.57 -0.47
N ASN A 26 -4.14 -3.18 0.70
CA ASN A 26 -2.72 -3.17 1.02
C ASN A 26 -2.48 -3.90 2.34
N ALA A 27 -1.28 -4.42 2.50
CA ALA A 27 -0.93 -5.19 3.68
C ALA A 27 0.23 -4.58 4.44
N ILE A 28 0.07 -4.53 5.75
CA ILE A 28 1.17 -4.32 6.69
C ILE A 28 1.76 -5.69 6.96
N ILE A 29 2.85 -6.00 6.28
CA ILE A 29 3.53 -7.29 6.41
C ILE A 29 4.74 -7.06 7.32
N THR A 30 4.74 -7.72 8.46
CA THR A 30 5.79 -7.55 9.45
C THR A 30 6.55 -8.84 9.70
N CYS A 31 7.80 -8.69 10.10
CA CYS A 31 8.65 -9.79 10.52
C CYS A 31 9.67 -9.23 11.52
N ASN A 32 9.70 -9.79 12.72
CA ASN A 32 10.63 -9.34 13.76
C ASN A 32 10.55 -7.83 14.03
N GLY A 33 9.35 -7.27 14.00
CA GLY A 33 9.12 -5.85 14.25
C GLY A 33 9.44 -4.91 13.09
N LYS A 34 9.87 -5.45 11.97
CA LYS A 34 10.15 -4.67 10.76
C LYS A 34 9.00 -4.77 9.77
N LEU A 35 8.80 -3.73 8.99
CA LEU A 35 7.73 -3.60 8.02
C LEU A 35 8.26 -3.75 6.60
N LEU A 36 7.59 -4.57 5.80
CA LEU A 36 7.93 -4.74 4.39
C LEU A 36 7.35 -3.60 3.56
N LEU A 37 8.21 -2.94 2.81
CA LEU A 37 7.81 -1.93 1.83
C LEU A 37 8.42 -2.25 0.48
N GLU A 38 7.72 -1.81 -0.57
CA GLU A 38 8.22 -1.94 -1.94
C GLU A 38 8.58 -0.57 -2.51
N LYS A 39 9.66 -0.52 -3.27
CA LYS A 39 10.03 0.66 -4.03
C LYS A 39 9.20 0.66 -5.31
N ARG A 40 8.32 1.64 -5.45
CA ARG A 40 7.40 1.72 -6.57
C ARG A 40 8.08 2.26 -7.82
N ARG A 41 7.65 1.78 -8.98
CA ARG A 41 8.12 2.30 -10.26
C ARG A 41 7.32 3.52 -10.70
N ASP A 42 6.05 3.58 -10.27
CA ASP A 42 5.10 4.60 -10.74
C ASP A 42 5.29 5.96 -10.07
N SER A 43 5.87 6.01 -8.89
CA SER A 43 6.02 7.25 -8.13
C SER A 43 7.40 7.47 -7.54
N ASP A 44 8.30 6.52 -7.72
CA ASP A 44 9.68 6.55 -7.18
C ASP A 44 9.74 6.69 -5.65
N THR A 45 8.71 6.20 -4.97
CA THR A 45 8.62 6.20 -3.51
C THR A 45 8.42 4.78 -3.00
N TRP A 46 8.55 4.61 -1.69
CA TRP A 46 8.23 3.33 -1.04
C TRP A 46 6.75 3.28 -0.69
N GLY A 47 6.16 2.10 -0.77
CA GLY A 47 4.75 1.91 -0.44
C GLY A 47 4.48 0.54 0.16
N LEU A 48 3.26 0.36 0.67
CA LEU A 48 2.81 -0.91 1.19
C LEU A 48 2.55 -1.89 0.04
N VAL A 49 2.79 -3.16 0.29
CA VAL A 49 2.46 -4.23 -0.66
C VAL A 49 0.95 -4.28 -0.88
N GLY A 50 0.52 -4.38 -2.13
CA GLY A 50 -0.88 -4.47 -2.47
C GLY A 50 -1.20 -3.84 -3.81
N GLY A 51 -2.47 -3.66 -4.08
CA GLY A 51 -2.93 -3.10 -5.35
C GLY A 51 -4.43 -2.98 -5.43
N GLY A 52 -4.94 -2.76 -6.63
CA GLY A 52 -6.37 -2.57 -6.86
C GLY A 52 -7.19 -3.82 -6.63
N VAL A 53 -8.38 -3.65 -6.08
CA VAL A 53 -9.36 -4.71 -5.94
C VAL A 53 -10.14 -4.79 -7.24
N LYS A 54 -10.20 -5.97 -7.84
CA LYS A 54 -10.93 -6.18 -9.09
C LYS A 54 -12.43 -6.26 -8.83
N ASN A 55 -13.24 -5.98 -9.85
CA ASN A 55 -14.70 -5.92 -9.69
C ASN A 55 -15.35 -7.20 -9.19
N TYR A 56 -14.67 -8.33 -9.36
CA TYR A 56 -15.19 -9.63 -8.95
C TYR A 56 -14.51 -10.17 -7.68
N GLU A 57 -13.71 -9.34 -7.02
CA GLU A 57 -12.96 -9.73 -5.81
C GLU A 57 -13.48 -9.01 -4.58
N GLU A 58 -13.38 -9.67 -3.44
CA GLU A 58 -13.41 -8.99 -2.16
C GLU A 58 -12.01 -8.48 -1.82
N PRO A 59 -11.88 -7.47 -0.95
CA PRO A 59 -10.54 -6.97 -0.58
C PRO A 59 -9.58 -8.04 -0.08
N ILE A 60 -10.07 -9.04 0.66
CA ILE A 60 -9.20 -10.12 1.17
C ILE A 60 -8.69 -11.01 0.04
N ASP A 61 -9.49 -11.22 -1.00
CA ASP A 61 -9.03 -11.97 -2.17
C ASP A 61 -7.95 -11.19 -2.91
N ALA A 62 -8.15 -9.88 -3.03
CA ALA A 62 -7.20 -9.00 -3.71
C ALA A 62 -5.84 -8.99 -3.00
N ILE A 63 -5.83 -8.87 -1.67
CA ILE A 63 -4.55 -8.82 -0.95
C ILE A 63 -3.82 -10.16 -1.03
N ALA A 64 -4.53 -11.28 -0.95
CA ALA A 64 -3.90 -12.59 -1.09
C ALA A 64 -3.29 -12.75 -2.49
N ARG A 65 -3.99 -12.29 -3.52
CA ARG A 65 -3.50 -12.32 -4.91
C ARG A 65 -2.28 -11.42 -5.08
N GLU A 66 -2.35 -10.18 -4.58
CA GLU A 66 -1.25 -9.22 -4.71
C GLU A 66 0.02 -9.70 -3.99
N VAL A 67 -0.12 -10.28 -2.81
CA VAL A 67 1.02 -10.84 -2.08
C VAL A 67 1.66 -11.97 -2.88
N LYS A 68 0.85 -12.83 -3.48
CA LYS A 68 1.36 -13.91 -4.32
C LYS A 68 2.08 -13.36 -5.55
N GLU A 69 1.49 -12.36 -6.21
CA GLU A 69 2.08 -11.77 -7.42
C GLU A 69 3.38 -11.02 -7.11
N GLU A 70 3.39 -10.25 -6.03
CA GLU A 70 4.53 -9.37 -5.73
C GLU A 70 5.66 -10.09 -4.98
N LEU A 71 5.34 -11.01 -4.08
CA LEU A 71 6.34 -11.71 -3.27
C LEU A 71 6.64 -13.13 -3.75
N GLY A 72 5.76 -13.70 -4.57
CA GLY A 72 5.90 -15.08 -5.02
C GLY A 72 5.54 -16.12 -3.97
N ILE A 73 4.88 -15.71 -2.89
CA ILE A 73 4.45 -16.63 -1.83
C ILE A 73 2.94 -16.68 -1.71
N ARG A 74 2.43 -17.90 -1.52
CA ARG A 74 1.01 -18.12 -1.29
C ARG A 74 0.73 -18.13 0.20
N ILE A 75 -0.05 -17.15 0.66
CA ILE A 75 -0.49 -17.04 2.06
C ILE A 75 -2.00 -17.32 2.09
N PRO A 76 -2.46 -18.25 2.94
CA PRO A 76 -3.90 -18.48 3.09
C PRO A 76 -4.63 -17.21 3.52
N LYS A 77 -5.84 -17.01 3.02
CA LYS A 77 -6.62 -15.79 3.29
C LYS A 77 -6.87 -15.58 4.79
N ASP A 78 -7.04 -16.65 5.56
CA ASP A 78 -7.29 -16.55 7.00
C ASP A 78 -6.11 -16.03 7.81
N LYS A 79 -4.93 -15.91 7.19
CA LYS A 79 -3.76 -15.31 7.85
C LYS A 79 -3.76 -13.79 7.78
N PHE A 80 -4.55 -13.21 6.89
CA PHE A 80 -4.69 -11.75 6.80
C PHE A 80 -5.76 -11.27 7.75
N ARG A 81 -5.41 -10.27 8.57
CA ARG A 81 -6.34 -9.68 9.53
C ARG A 81 -6.70 -8.27 9.06
N LYS A 82 -7.99 -8.00 8.86
CA LYS A 82 -8.44 -6.65 8.51
C LYS A 82 -8.14 -5.69 9.66
N LEU A 83 -7.43 -4.61 9.37
CA LEU A 83 -7.03 -3.62 10.37
C LEU A 83 -7.86 -2.34 10.30
N ALA A 84 -8.01 -1.76 9.12
CA ALA A 84 -8.65 -0.46 8.97
C ALA A 84 -9.01 -0.18 7.50
N VAL A 85 -9.79 0.88 7.30
CA VAL A 85 -10.07 1.43 5.97
C VAL A 85 -9.68 2.91 5.99
N TYR A 86 -8.90 3.31 4.99
CA TYR A 86 -8.48 4.71 4.80
C TYR A 86 -9.09 5.22 3.51
N GLY A 87 -10.07 6.10 3.61
CA GLY A 87 -10.83 6.52 2.44
C GLY A 87 -11.36 7.95 2.49
N GLU A 88 -10.71 8.82 3.26
CA GLU A 88 -11.13 10.21 3.33
C GLU A 88 -11.01 10.93 1.98
N PRO A 89 -11.85 11.95 1.70
CA PRO A 89 -11.95 12.57 0.38
C PRO A 89 -10.65 13.18 -0.17
N GLY A 90 -9.73 13.60 0.69
CA GLY A 90 -8.47 14.20 0.25
C GLY A 90 -7.39 13.23 -0.15
N ARG A 91 -7.67 11.94 -0.15
CA ARG A 91 -6.73 10.87 -0.53
C ARG A 91 -6.87 10.61 -2.03
N ILE A 92 -5.96 11.15 -2.84
CA ILE A 92 -6.13 11.27 -4.29
C ILE A 92 -4.93 10.69 -5.04
N ALA A 93 -5.21 10.02 -6.17
CA ALA A 93 -4.19 9.64 -7.15
C ALA A 93 -4.54 10.26 -8.50
N ALA A 94 -3.62 11.06 -9.03
CA ALA A 94 -3.77 11.73 -10.32
C ALA A 94 -2.79 11.11 -11.32
N TYR A 95 -3.32 10.51 -12.37
CA TYR A 95 -2.52 9.82 -13.37
C TYR A 95 -2.18 10.74 -14.56
N CYS A 96 -1.11 10.40 -15.27
CA CYS A 96 -0.63 11.20 -16.40
C CYS A 96 -1.60 11.27 -17.58
N ASP A 97 -2.57 10.35 -17.64
CA ASP A 97 -3.62 10.36 -18.67
C ASP A 97 -4.75 11.36 -18.34
N GLY A 98 -4.63 12.08 -17.23
CA GLY A 98 -5.63 13.04 -16.78
C GLY A 98 -6.70 12.46 -15.86
N SER A 99 -6.72 11.16 -15.64
CA SER A 99 -7.68 10.57 -14.70
C SER A 99 -7.27 10.85 -13.25
N VAL A 100 -8.26 11.23 -12.44
CA VAL A 100 -8.04 11.56 -11.04
C VAL A 100 -9.04 10.76 -10.20
N TRP A 101 -8.51 9.98 -9.27
CA TRP A 101 -9.28 9.04 -8.46
C TRP A 101 -9.19 9.36 -6.98
N ARG A 102 -10.31 9.19 -6.27
CA ARG A 102 -10.26 9.10 -4.80
C ARG A 102 -9.80 7.70 -4.44
N MET A 103 -8.86 7.60 -3.52
CA MET A 103 -8.33 6.31 -3.09
C MET A 103 -9.01 5.85 -1.81
N VAL A 104 -9.55 4.63 -1.83
CA VAL A 104 -10.09 3.97 -0.64
C VAL A 104 -9.26 2.70 -0.44
N VAL A 105 -8.56 2.63 0.68
CA VAL A 105 -7.60 1.57 0.95
C VAL A 105 -8.05 0.72 2.12
N VAL A 106 -8.25 -0.58 1.86
CA VAL A 106 -8.52 -1.55 2.93
C VAL A 106 -7.17 -2.13 3.35
N VAL A 107 -6.85 -2.01 4.62
CA VAL A 107 -5.54 -2.41 5.15
C VAL A 107 -5.66 -3.70 5.94
N PHE A 108 -4.80 -4.65 5.60
CA PHE A 108 -4.69 -5.94 6.29
C PHE A 108 -3.34 -6.06 6.98
N GLY A 109 -3.30 -6.81 8.07
CA GLY A 109 -2.07 -7.16 8.76
C GLY A 109 -1.68 -8.60 8.48
N LEU A 110 -0.40 -8.85 8.31
CA LEU A 110 0.17 -10.17 8.15
C LEU A 110 1.51 -10.21 8.87
N GLU A 111 1.63 -11.07 9.86
CA GLU A 111 2.89 -11.26 10.59
C GLU A 111 3.55 -12.54 10.11
N LEU A 112 4.82 -12.44 9.72
CA LEU A 112 5.63 -13.58 9.28
C LEU A 112 6.63 -13.93 10.37
N GLU A 113 6.88 -15.22 10.56
CA GLU A 113 7.82 -15.71 11.59
C GLU A 113 9.28 -15.50 11.15
N LYS A 114 9.53 -15.52 9.84
CA LYS A 114 10.86 -15.29 9.28
C LYS A 114 10.73 -14.55 7.96
N GLU A 115 11.79 -13.84 7.59
CA GLU A 115 11.81 -13.12 6.32
C GLU A 115 11.79 -14.12 5.18
N PRO A 116 10.86 -13.96 4.22
CA PRO A 116 10.77 -14.86 3.07
C PRO A 116 11.84 -14.51 2.04
N GLU A 117 12.14 -15.47 1.19
CA GLU A 117 12.89 -15.18 -0.03
C GLU A 117 11.95 -14.51 -1.01
N ILE A 118 12.20 -13.24 -1.29
CA ILE A 118 11.33 -12.42 -2.13
C ILE A 118 11.82 -12.42 -3.57
N ILE A 119 10.90 -12.74 -4.50
CA ILE A 119 11.17 -12.62 -5.93
C ILE A 119 10.48 -11.35 -6.38
N ILE A 120 11.28 -10.32 -6.68
CA ILE A 120 10.76 -8.99 -7.05
C ILE A 120 10.04 -9.07 -8.39
N SER A 121 8.78 -8.57 -8.41
CA SER A 121 7.98 -8.52 -9.63
C SER A 121 8.46 -7.39 -10.56
N ALA A 122 7.97 -7.41 -11.80
CA ALA A 122 8.28 -6.37 -12.76
C ALA A 122 7.76 -4.98 -12.37
N GLU A 123 6.78 -4.92 -11.47
CA GLU A 123 6.17 -3.67 -11.03
C GLU A 123 6.93 -2.99 -9.90
N SER A 124 7.82 -3.70 -9.21
CA SER A 124 8.58 -3.18 -8.08
C SER A 124 10.06 -3.13 -8.42
N ARG A 125 10.75 -2.08 -7.98
CA ARG A 125 12.19 -1.95 -8.18
C ARG A 125 12.98 -2.56 -7.04
N ASP A 126 12.39 -2.64 -5.85
CA ASP A 126 13.03 -3.19 -4.66
C ASP A 126 11.98 -3.51 -3.61
N MET A 127 12.31 -4.41 -2.70
CA MET A 127 11.50 -4.75 -1.53
C MET A 127 12.40 -4.99 -0.36
N ARG A 128 12.12 -4.35 0.78
CA ARG A 128 12.92 -4.49 1.99
C ARG A 128 12.06 -4.39 3.24
N PHE A 129 12.53 -5.04 4.29
CA PHE A 129 11.99 -4.86 5.64
C PHE A 129 12.70 -3.70 6.31
N PHE A 130 11.93 -2.77 6.85
CA PHE A 130 12.44 -1.57 7.52
C PHE A 130 12.05 -1.55 8.98
N SER A 131 12.98 -1.17 9.84
CA SER A 131 12.66 -0.89 11.23
C SER A 131 11.96 0.46 11.36
N LYS A 132 11.38 0.73 12.53
CA LYS A 132 10.76 2.01 12.82
C LYS A 132 11.73 3.18 12.59
N GLU A 133 13.00 3.00 12.96
CA GLU A 133 14.03 4.03 12.81
C GLU A 133 14.40 4.24 11.34
N GLU A 134 14.54 3.16 10.59
CA GLU A 134 14.89 3.22 9.18
C GLU A 134 13.82 3.91 8.34
N ILE A 135 12.55 3.74 8.71
CA ILE A 135 11.41 4.36 7.99
C ILE A 135 11.49 5.89 8.01
N LYS A 136 12.08 6.48 9.03
CA LYS A 136 12.22 7.93 9.13
C LYS A 136 13.13 8.52 8.06
N ASN A 137 13.94 7.70 7.42
CA ASN A 137 14.95 8.12 6.44
C ASN A 137 14.59 7.80 4.99
N ILE A 138 13.35 7.32 4.75
CA ILE A 138 12.90 6.98 3.40
C ILE A 138 11.66 7.79 3.03
N ASP A 139 11.43 7.90 1.74
CA ASP A 139 10.28 8.62 1.20
C ASP A 139 9.14 7.64 0.95
N ILE A 140 8.11 7.70 1.78
CA ILE A 140 6.93 6.85 1.65
C ILE A 140 5.85 7.62 0.91
N VAL A 141 5.20 6.98 -0.05
CA VAL A 141 4.12 7.60 -0.81
C VAL A 141 3.06 8.16 0.15
N ILE A 142 2.62 9.39 -0.10
CA ILE A 142 1.80 10.12 0.86
C ILE A 142 0.48 9.42 1.19
N THR A 143 -0.08 8.64 0.27
CA THR A 143 -1.31 7.89 0.50
C THR A 143 -1.09 6.64 1.38
N HIS A 144 0.14 6.29 1.69
CA HIS A 144 0.48 5.19 2.59
C HIS A 144 1.22 5.64 3.84
N SER A 145 1.80 6.85 3.84
CA SER A 145 2.64 7.30 4.96
C SER A 145 1.90 7.37 6.29
N ASP A 146 0.64 7.81 6.28
CA ASP A 146 -0.17 7.87 7.50
C ASP A 146 -0.53 6.47 8.01
N ILE A 147 -0.74 5.53 7.11
CA ILE A 147 -1.04 4.13 7.46
C ILE A 147 0.15 3.53 8.20
N VAL A 148 1.35 3.75 7.67
CA VAL A 148 2.59 3.27 8.28
C VAL A 148 2.82 3.93 9.64
N GLU A 149 2.62 5.24 9.71
CA GLU A 149 2.77 6.00 10.95
C GLU A 149 1.80 5.50 12.02
N ASP A 150 0.53 5.31 11.66
CA ASP A 150 -0.49 4.78 12.56
C ASP A 150 -0.11 3.40 13.10
N TRP A 151 0.41 2.54 12.23
CA TRP A 151 0.84 1.21 12.64
C TRP A 151 1.90 1.27 13.75
N PHE A 152 2.95 2.06 13.54
CA PHE A 152 4.02 2.16 14.52
C PHE A 152 3.64 2.93 15.78
N THR A 153 2.68 3.86 15.68
CA THR A 153 2.21 4.64 16.82
C THR A 153 1.24 3.83 17.68
N ASN A 154 0.35 3.05 17.07
CA ASN A 154 -0.70 2.32 17.77
C ASN A 154 -0.29 0.91 18.21
N LYS A 155 0.94 0.53 17.92
CA LYS A 155 1.45 -0.78 18.27
C LYS A 155 2.07 -0.76 19.66
N GLU A 156 1.24 -0.71 20.64
CA GLU A 156 1.63 -0.73 22.05
C GLU A 156 1.36 -2.10 22.68
#